data_f58e4417e75bd58a5f76577eecdfeef6
#
_entry.id   f58e4417e75bd58a5f76577eecdfeef6
#
_cell.length_a   1.000
_cell.length_b   1.000
_cell.length_c   1.000
_cell.angle_alpha   90.00
_cell.angle_beta   90.00
_cell.angle_gamma   90.00
#
_symmetry.space_group_name_H-M   'P 1'
#
loop_
_entity.id
_entity.type
_entity.pdbx_description
1 polymer ?
#
loop_
_entity_poly.entity_id
_entity_poly.type
_entity_poly.pdbx_seq_one_letter_code
_entity_poly.pdbx_strand_id
1 'polypeptide(L)'
;TIPGLKTTVNLSDFIEDNSDILFDSIYKPKGSLNNDYAEILFGLKKGDVFGPYRDKEFYKISKLVDLKENASIRASHILISYDGATRSQLESPRTKKEARLIANKLYRQARRNPNNFDQLAKENSDGPSKNTGGDLGFFQEGQMAQEFFNFCNKSRVGRIGLVETEFGFHII
;
A
#
# COMPACT_ATOMS: atom_id res chain seq x y z
N THR A 1 16.81 25.36 -6.21
CA THR A 1 18.24 25.07 -6.46
C THR A 1 18.74 23.97 -5.53
N ILE A 2 19.75 23.18 -5.96
CA ILE A 2 20.33 22.09 -5.14
C ILE A 2 20.85 22.60 -3.77
N PRO A 3 21.59 23.72 -3.70
CA PRO A 3 22.02 24.28 -2.42
C PRO A 3 20.85 24.59 -1.48
N GLY A 4 19.79 25.22 -1.98
CA GLY A 4 18.61 25.55 -1.19
C GLY A 4 17.92 24.31 -0.65
N LEU A 5 17.77 23.23 -1.43
CA LEU A 5 17.17 21.97 -0.99
C LEU A 5 18.01 21.28 0.09
N LYS A 6 19.34 21.42 0.07
CA LYS A 6 20.23 20.89 1.13
C LYS A 6 20.01 21.57 2.47
N THR A 7 19.84 22.88 2.48
CA THR A 7 19.84 23.71 3.70
C THR A 7 18.45 24.03 4.24
N THR A 8 17.39 23.84 3.46
CA THR A 8 16.03 24.18 3.91
C THR A 8 15.61 23.35 5.12
N VAL A 9 15.00 24.05 6.09
CA VAL A 9 14.37 23.43 7.27
C VAL A 9 12.91 23.10 6.97
N ASN A 10 12.23 23.95 6.18
CA ASN A 10 10.85 23.72 5.76
C ASN A 10 10.83 23.20 4.31
N LEU A 11 10.72 21.88 4.17
CA LEU A 11 10.70 21.21 2.88
C LEU A 11 9.41 21.45 2.10
N SER A 12 8.27 21.56 2.80
CA SER A 12 6.97 21.75 2.15
C SER A 12 6.95 23.08 1.39
N ASP A 13 7.25 24.17 2.06
CA ASP A 13 7.25 25.51 1.47
C ASP A 13 8.32 25.62 0.36
N PHE A 14 9.50 25.04 0.59
CA PHE A 14 10.54 25.05 -0.44
C PHE A 14 10.11 24.32 -1.72
N ILE A 15 9.40 23.19 -1.58
CA ILE A 15 8.94 22.43 -2.75
C ILE A 15 7.78 23.14 -3.42
N GLU A 16 6.85 23.73 -2.67
CA GLU A 16 5.74 24.53 -3.22
C GLU A 16 6.25 25.69 -4.09
N ASP A 17 7.32 26.38 -3.65
CA ASP A 17 7.92 27.50 -4.36
C ASP A 17 8.78 27.09 -5.58
N ASN A 18 9.27 25.85 -5.65
CA ASN A 18 10.31 25.45 -6.60
C ASN A 18 9.99 24.20 -7.42
N SER A 19 8.80 23.62 -7.31
CA SER A 19 8.41 22.37 -7.98
C SER A 19 7.04 22.46 -8.62
N ASP A 20 6.90 21.87 -9.80
CA ASP A 20 5.59 21.68 -10.44
C ASP A 20 4.73 20.59 -9.78
N ILE A 21 5.31 19.85 -8.82
CA ILE A 21 4.63 18.76 -8.11
C ILE A 21 4.62 19.08 -6.63
N LEU A 22 3.44 18.95 -6.01
CA LEU A 22 3.27 19.18 -4.57
C LEU A 22 4.10 18.21 -3.73
N PHE A 23 4.51 18.68 -2.55
CA PHE A 23 5.22 17.86 -1.58
C PHE A 23 4.34 16.68 -1.12
N ASP A 24 4.92 15.48 -1.21
CA ASP A 24 4.30 14.24 -0.74
C ASP A 24 5.16 13.65 0.38
N SER A 25 4.62 13.65 1.60
CA SER A 25 5.31 13.11 2.80
C SER A 25 5.20 11.58 2.93
N ILE A 26 4.77 10.89 1.87
CA ILE A 26 4.60 9.44 1.88
C ILE A 26 5.94 8.76 1.59
N TYR A 27 6.25 7.73 2.38
CA TYR A 27 7.38 6.86 2.07
C TYR A 27 7.17 6.18 0.72
N LYS A 28 8.12 6.37 -0.19
CA LYS A 28 8.14 5.71 -1.49
C LYS A 28 8.96 4.43 -1.38
N PRO A 29 8.39 3.30 -1.73
CA PRO A 29 9.13 2.05 -1.76
C PRO A 29 10.13 2.00 -2.89
N LYS A 30 11.22 1.25 -2.70
CA LYS A 30 12.27 1.10 -3.69
C LYS A 30 11.72 0.62 -5.04
N GLY A 31 10.82 -0.38 -5.02
CA GLY A 31 10.22 -0.95 -6.23
C GLY A 31 9.25 -0.03 -6.98
N SER A 32 8.80 1.09 -6.37
CA SER A 32 7.99 2.10 -7.06
C SER A 32 8.80 3.17 -7.78
N LEU A 33 10.12 3.17 -7.57
CA LEU A 33 11.03 4.09 -8.24
C LEU A 33 11.56 3.46 -9.55
N ASN A 34 11.97 4.33 -10.48
CA ASN A 34 12.68 3.85 -11.66
C ASN A 34 13.98 3.15 -11.25
N ASN A 35 14.19 1.93 -11.76
CA ASN A 35 15.32 1.07 -11.40
C ASN A 35 16.69 1.75 -11.60
N ASP A 36 16.82 2.66 -12.58
CA ASP A 36 18.07 3.37 -12.86
C ASP A 36 18.53 4.26 -11.70
N TYR A 37 17.59 4.72 -10.86
CA TYR A 37 17.86 5.65 -9.77
C TYR A 37 17.55 5.08 -8.39
N ALA A 38 16.76 4.00 -8.32
CA ALA A 38 16.32 3.42 -7.06
C ALA A 38 17.50 3.02 -6.16
N GLU A 39 18.51 2.37 -6.72
CA GLU A 39 19.72 1.96 -5.98
C GLU A 39 20.49 3.18 -5.44
N ILE A 40 20.64 4.23 -6.26
CA ILE A 40 21.34 5.46 -5.88
C ILE A 40 20.58 6.16 -4.76
N LEU A 41 19.26 6.34 -4.93
CA LEU A 41 18.41 7.04 -3.94
C LEU A 41 18.35 6.32 -2.60
N PHE A 42 18.30 4.98 -2.62
CA PHE A 42 18.31 4.18 -1.39
C PHE A 42 19.69 4.02 -0.75
N GLY A 43 20.76 4.34 -1.48
CA GLY A 43 22.14 4.40 -0.96
C GLY A 43 22.53 5.72 -0.35
N LEU A 44 21.69 6.77 -0.45
CA LEU A 44 21.92 8.09 0.15
C LEU A 44 21.89 8.03 1.67
N LYS A 45 22.59 8.97 2.32
CA LYS A 45 22.43 9.25 3.75
C LYS A 45 21.32 10.27 3.98
N LYS A 46 20.69 10.23 5.13
CA LYS A 46 19.67 11.22 5.51
C LYS A 46 20.23 12.64 5.37
N GLY A 47 19.51 13.45 4.60
CA GLY A 47 19.90 14.82 4.25
C GLY A 47 20.63 14.97 2.92
N ASP A 48 21.14 13.88 2.34
CA ASP A 48 21.79 13.93 1.04
C ASP A 48 20.80 14.29 -0.07
N VAL A 49 21.34 14.95 -1.10
CA VAL A 49 20.59 15.38 -2.28
C VAL A 49 21.24 14.77 -3.52
N PHE A 50 20.43 14.15 -4.35
CA PHE A 50 20.81 13.58 -5.64
C PHE A 50 20.08 14.28 -6.78
N GLY A 51 20.78 14.54 -7.87
CA GLY A 51 20.22 15.14 -9.07
C GLY A 51 21.00 16.40 -9.52
N PRO A 52 20.53 17.07 -10.62
CA PRO A 52 19.31 16.72 -11.36
C PRO A 52 19.44 15.43 -12.15
N TYR A 53 18.36 14.66 -12.25
CA TYR A 53 18.25 13.48 -13.10
C TYR A 53 16.92 13.48 -13.85
N ARG A 54 16.90 12.83 -15.02
CA ARG A 54 15.68 12.74 -15.83
C ARG A 54 14.91 11.48 -15.49
N ASP A 55 13.64 11.64 -15.13
CA ASP A 55 12.71 10.53 -14.93
C ASP A 55 11.46 10.78 -15.78
N LYS A 56 11.32 10.02 -16.87
CA LYS A 56 10.30 10.21 -17.92
C LYS A 56 10.39 11.62 -18.53
N GLU A 57 9.36 12.42 -18.34
CA GLU A 57 9.24 13.79 -18.88
C GLU A 57 9.75 14.87 -17.91
N PHE A 58 10.14 14.48 -16.69
CA PHE A 58 10.52 15.41 -15.63
C PHE A 58 12.02 15.38 -15.35
N TYR A 59 12.57 16.54 -15.02
CA TYR A 59 13.85 16.65 -14.33
C TYR A 59 13.59 16.68 -12.82
N LYS A 60 14.25 15.81 -12.08
CA LYS A 60 14.05 15.63 -10.65
C LYS A 60 15.33 15.92 -9.88
N ILE A 61 15.14 16.44 -8.67
CA ILE A 61 16.15 16.52 -7.63
C ILE A 61 15.52 15.88 -6.39
N SER A 62 16.20 14.92 -5.80
CA SER A 62 15.69 14.19 -4.64
C SER A 62 16.56 14.39 -3.42
N LYS A 63 15.94 14.63 -2.27
CA LYS A 63 16.59 14.66 -0.95
C LYS A 63 16.10 13.48 -0.14
N LEU A 64 17.02 12.69 0.42
CA LEU A 64 16.64 11.64 1.37
C LEU A 64 16.29 12.27 2.73
N VAL A 65 15.02 12.25 3.06
CA VAL A 65 14.48 12.80 4.32
C VAL A 65 14.53 11.76 5.42
N ASP A 66 14.17 10.53 5.08
CA ASP A 66 14.18 9.41 6.02
C ASP A 66 14.22 8.08 5.25
N LEU A 67 14.73 7.03 5.89
CA LEU A 67 14.78 5.68 5.35
C LEU A 67 14.25 4.69 6.39
N LYS A 68 13.26 3.92 6.00
CA LYS A 68 12.78 2.78 6.80
C LYS A 68 13.38 1.50 6.23
N GLU A 69 14.28 0.90 6.98
CA GLU A 69 14.84 -0.39 6.62
C GLU A 69 13.86 -1.52 6.98
N ASN A 70 13.68 -2.46 6.05
CA ASN A 70 13.00 -3.75 6.28
C ASN A 70 11.63 -3.66 6.97
N ALA A 71 10.82 -2.68 6.65
CA ALA A 71 9.46 -2.60 7.17
C ALA A 71 8.64 -3.79 6.65
N SER A 72 8.49 -4.83 7.47
CA SER A 72 7.54 -5.91 7.23
C SER A 72 6.23 -5.61 7.93
N ILE A 73 5.13 -5.88 7.24
CA ILE A 73 3.77 -5.68 7.73
C ILE A 73 3.15 -7.05 7.92
N ARG A 74 2.42 -7.26 9.01
CA ARG A 74 1.57 -8.43 9.18
C ARG A 74 0.11 -7.98 9.17
N ALA A 75 -0.69 -8.62 8.34
CA ALA A 75 -2.12 -8.35 8.29
C ALA A 75 -2.92 -9.64 8.11
N SER A 76 -4.18 -9.57 8.50
CA SER A 76 -5.19 -10.56 8.14
C SER A 76 -6.18 -9.94 7.17
N HIS A 77 -6.73 -10.76 6.25
CA HIS A 77 -7.75 -10.29 5.33
C HIS A 77 -8.88 -11.29 5.08
N ILE A 78 -10.00 -10.77 4.62
CA ILE A 78 -11.10 -11.53 4.03
C ILE A 78 -11.20 -11.08 2.58
N LEU A 79 -10.97 -11.99 1.63
CA LEU A 79 -11.16 -11.71 0.21
C LEU A 79 -12.57 -12.10 -0.22
N ILE A 80 -13.26 -11.20 -0.88
CA ILE A 80 -14.51 -11.46 -1.59
C ILE A 80 -14.28 -11.20 -3.08
N SER A 81 -14.07 -12.27 -3.81
CA SER A 81 -13.83 -12.26 -5.25
C SER A 81 -15.14 -12.20 -6.04
N TYR A 82 -15.06 -12.01 -7.35
CA TYR A 82 -16.19 -12.00 -8.28
C TYR A 82 -15.79 -12.62 -9.61
N ASP A 83 -16.77 -12.97 -10.42
CA ASP A 83 -16.53 -13.52 -11.75
C ASP A 83 -15.81 -12.51 -12.66
N GLY A 84 -14.68 -12.94 -13.23
CA GLY A 84 -13.77 -12.07 -14.00
C GLY A 84 -12.69 -11.35 -13.17
N ALA A 85 -12.64 -11.49 -11.85
CA ALA A 85 -11.50 -11.03 -11.07
C ALA A 85 -10.26 -11.91 -11.29
N THR A 86 -9.06 -11.34 -11.17
CA THR A 86 -7.80 -12.07 -11.34
C THR A 86 -7.72 -13.26 -10.37
N ARG A 87 -7.42 -14.45 -10.89
CA ARG A 87 -7.34 -15.72 -10.14
C ARG A 87 -8.64 -16.10 -9.39
N SER A 88 -9.79 -15.61 -9.84
CA SER A 88 -11.07 -16.01 -9.27
C SER A 88 -11.35 -17.48 -9.58
N GLN A 89 -11.63 -18.28 -8.54
CA GLN A 89 -12.00 -19.68 -8.60
C GLN A 89 -13.21 -19.90 -7.67
N LEU A 90 -14.34 -19.34 -8.04
CA LEU A 90 -15.56 -19.40 -7.23
C LEU A 90 -16.37 -20.66 -7.55
N GLU A 91 -16.75 -21.39 -6.52
CA GLU A 91 -17.74 -22.49 -6.65
C GLU A 91 -19.11 -21.98 -7.10
N SER A 92 -19.48 -20.78 -6.63
CA SER A 92 -20.71 -20.08 -7.00
C SER A 92 -20.36 -18.72 -7.58
N PRO A 93 -20.47 -18.54 -8.92
CA PRO A 93 -20.20 -17.25 -9.57
C PRO A 93 -21.07 -16.13 -9.00
N ARG A 94 -20.45 -14.97 -8.81
CA ARG A 94 -21.14 -13.74 -8.38
C ARG A 94 -20.61 -12.53 -9.14
N THR A 95 -21.48 -11.59 -9.39
CA THR A 95 -21.11 -10.33 -10.04
C THR A 95 -20.27 -9.45 -9.10
N LYS A 96 -19.51 -8.50 -9.66
CA LYS A 96 -18.76 -7.50 -8.88
C LYS A 96 -19.66 -6.72 -7.92
N LYS A 97 -20.89 -6.42 -8.32
CA LYS A 97 -21.89 -5.71 -7.49
C LYS A 97 -22.30 -6.54 -6.27
N GLU A 98 -22.55 -7.82 -6.44
CA GLU A 98 -22.89 -8.74 -5.35
C GLU A 98 -21.70 -8.92 -4.39
N ALA A 99 -20.49 -9.12 -4.93
CA ALA A 99 -19.26 -9.20 -4.13
C ALA A 99 -19.07 -7.95 -3.27
N ARG A 100 -19.30 -6.77 -3.83
CA ARG A 100 -19.21 -5.50 -3.10
C ARG A 100 -20.23 -5.39 -1.97
N LEU A 101 -21.46 -5.89 -2.18
CA LEU A 101 -22.48 -5.89 -1.13
C LEU A 101 -22.09 -6.83 0.03
N ILE A 102 -21.59 -8.04 -0.30
CA ILE A 102 -21.09 -9.01 0.68
C ILE A 102 -19.93 -8.40 1.47
N ALA A 103 -18.92 -7.86 0.76
CA ALA A 103 -17.75 -7.23 1.39
C ALA A 103 -18.13 -6.09 2.34
N ASN A 104 -19.06 -5.23 1.94
CA ASN A 104 -19.56 -4.15 2.80
C ASN A 104 -20.28 -4.67 4.06
N LYS A 105 -21.04 -5.77 3.95
CA LYS A 105 -21.68 -6.41 5.10
C LYS A 105 -20.64 -6.95 6.07
N LEU A 106 -19.66 -7.70 5.58
CA LEU A 106 -18.57 -8.28 6.37
C LEU A 106 -17.69 -7.20 7.01
N TYR A 107 -17.35 -6.15 6.27
CA TYR A 107 -16.63 -5.00 6.79
C TYR A 107 -17.32 -4.37 8.00
N ARG A 108 -18.66 -4.19 7.94
CA ARG A 108 -19.41 -3.65 9.08
C ARG A 108 -19.42 -4.62 10.26
N GLN A 109 -19.52 -5.94 10.02
CA GLN A 109 -19.46 -6.97 11.06
C GLN A 109 -18.09 -6.98 11.75
N ALA A 110 -17.00 -7.02 10.97
CA ALA A 110 -15.65 -6.99 11.47
C ALA A 110 -15.36 -5.73 12.32
N ARG A 111 -15.83 -4.57 11.88
CA ARG A 111 -15.68 -3.33 12.67
C ARG A 111 -16.47 -3.30 13.96
N ARG A 112 -17.63 -3.97 14.02
CA ARG A 112 -18.44 -4.06 15.25
C ARG A 112 -17.83 -5.03 16.26
N ASN A 113 -17.23 -6.11 15.79
CA ASN A 113 -16.62 -7.13 16.62
C ASN A 113 -15.27 -7.58 16.02
N PRO A 114 -14.18 -6.80 16.22
CA PRO A 114 -12.86 -7.14 15.67
C PRO A 114 -12.33 -8.50 16.14
N ASN A 115 -12.69 -8.94 17.32
CA ASN A 115 -12.24 -10.23 17.88
C ASN A 115 -12.80 -11.44 17.12
N ASN A 116 -13.83 -11.25 16.31
CA ASN A 116 -14.43 -12.31 15.49
C ASN A 116 -13.90 -12.32 14.04
N PHE A 117 -12.84 -11.56 13.75
CA PHE A 117 -12.33 -11.41 12.38
C PHE A 117 -11.88 -12.74 11.79
N ASP A 118 -11.17 -13.54 12.57
CA ASP A 118 -10.66 -14.85 12.16
C ASP A 118 -11.80 -15.80 11.76
N GLN A 119 -12.87 -15.84 12.53
CA GLN A 119 -14.05 -16.65 12.24
C GLN A 119 -14.77 -16.15 10.98
N LEU A 120 -14.93 -14.84 10.83
CA LEU A 120 -15.51 -14.26 9.61
C LEU A 120 -14.67 -14.60 8.36
N ALA A 121 -13.34 -14.62 8.49
CA ALA A 121 -12.45 -15.01 7.41
C ALA A 121 -12.63 -16.49 7.05
N LYS A 122 -12.63 -17.39 8.05
CA LYS A 122 -12.84 -18.84 7.86
C LYS A 122 -14.17 -19.16 7.18
N GLU A 123 -15.20 -18.43 7.50
CA GLU A 123 -16.55 -18.68 6.96
C GLU A 123 -16.73 -18.10 5.55
N ASN A 124 -16.17 -16.92 5.27
CA ASN A 124 -16.59 -16.11 4.14
C ASN A 124 -15.50 -15.80 3.13
N SER A 125 -14.21 -15.99 3.45
CA SER A 125 -13.14 -15.62 2.54
C SER A 125 -13.05 -16.57 1.35
N ASP A 126 -12.85 -16.01 0.15
CA ASP A 126 -12.51 -16.74 -1.07
C ASP A 126 -10.97 -16.91 -1.21
N GLY A 127 -10.19 -16.30 -0.34
CA GLY A 127 -8.72 -16.31 -0.42
C GLY A 127 -8.09 -17.56 0.20
N PRO A 128 -6.84 -17.88 -0.16
CA PRO A 128 -6.14 -19.09 0.32
C PRO A 128 -5.86 -19.06 1.83
N SER A 129 -5.79 -17.88 2.45
CA SER A 129 -5.61 -17.73 3.90
C SER A 129 -6.89 -17.95 4.72
N LYS A 130 -7.99 -18.34 4.07
CA LYS A 130 -9.28 -18.63 4.73
C LYS A 130 -9.11 -19.51 5.96
N ASN A 131 -8.44 -20.64 5.83
CA ASN A 131 -8.29 -21.65 6.89
C ASN A 131 -7.42 -21.17 8.07
N THR A 132 -6.58 -20.15 7.86
CA THR A 132 -5.76 -19.51 8.89
C THR A 132 -6.39 -18.24 9.47
N GLY A 133 -7.72 -18.07 9.33
CA GLY A 133 -8.40 -16.88 9.81
C GLY A 133 -8.05 -15.60 9.04
N GLY A 134 -7.61 -15.75 7.80
CA GLY A 134 -7.19 -14.65 6.95
C GLY A 134 -5.76 -14.19 7.15
N ASP A 135 -5.00 -14.76 8.08
CA ASP A 135 -3.61 -14.35 8.38
C ASP A 135 -2.69 -14.58 7.18
N LEU A 136 -2.05 -13.52 6.73
CA LEU A 136 -1.10 -13.52 5.62
C LEU A 136 0.36 -13.64 6.08
N GLY A 137 0.60 -13.68 7.39
CA GLY A 137 1.94 -13.57 7.92
C GLY A 137 2.57 -12.20 7.65
N PHE A 138 3.89 -12.13 7.75
CA PHE A 138 4.65 -10.93 7.41
C PHE A 138 4.93 -10.85 5.91
N PHE A 139 4.70 -9.68 5.35
CA PHE A 139 4.99 -9.37 3.94
C PHE A 139 5.65 -8.00 3.79
N GLN A 140 6.33 -7.84 2.69
CA GLN A 140 6.99 -6.61 2.29
C GLN A 140 6.31 -6.06 1.03
N GLU A 141 6.71 -4.88 0.64
CA GLU A 141 6.26 -4.28 -0.59
C GLU A 141 6.61 -5.13 -1.82
N GLY A 142 5.69 -5.10 -2.81
CA GLY A 142 5.79 -5.92 -4.02
C GLY A 142 5.28 -7.36 -3.85
N GLN A 143 4.99 -7.81 -2.63
CA GLN A 143 4.44 -9.15 -2.37
C GLN A 143 2.91 -9.19 -2.41
N MET A 144 2.27 -8.03 -2.29
CA MET A 144 0.82 -7.86 -2.31
C MET A 144 0.43 -6.86 -3.39
N ALA A 145 -0.86 -6.87 -3.79
CA ALA A 145 -1.41 -5.82 -4.65
C ALA A 145 -1.13 -4.44 -4.05
N GLN A 146 -0.82 -3.47 -4.90
CA GLN A 146 -0.34 -2.15 -4.45
C GLN A 146 -1.36 -1.44 -3.55
N GLU A 147 -2.64 -1.52 -3.88
CA GLU A 147 -3.72 -0.91 -3.10
C GLU A 147 -3.82 -1.54 -1.71
N PHE A 148 -3.66 -2.86 -1.64
CA PHE A 148 -3.65 -3.61 -0.38
C PHE A 148 -2.46 -3.19 0.49
N PHE A 149 -1.25 -3.21 -0.08
CA PHE A 149 -0.05 -2.80 0.62
C PHE A 149 -0.13 -1.35 1.11
N ASN A 150 -0.57 -0.43 0.25
CA ASN A 150 -0.73 0.98 0.58
C ASN A 150 -1.68 1.20 1.75
N PHE A 151 -2.78 0.45 1.80
CA PHE A 151 -3.71 0.51 2.93
C PHE A 151 -3.02 0.06 4.22
N CYS A 152 -2.37 -1.11 4.21
CA CYS A 152 -1.69 -1.65 5.38
C CYS A 152 -0.58 -0.72 5.87
N ASN A 153 0.25 -0.19 4.96
CA ASN A 153 1.37 0.69 5.29
C ASN A 153 0.95 2.03 5.91
N LYS A 154 -0.23 2.53 5.53
CA LYS A 154 -0.78 3.80 6.06
C LYS A 154 -1.66 3.63 7.29
N SER A 155 -2.01 2.40 7.64
CA SER A 155 -2.96 2.11 8.71
C SER A 155 -2.27 1.90 10.04
N ARG A 156 -2.96 2.28 11.13
CA ARG A 156 -2.55 1.89 12.47
C ARG A 156 -2.93 0.44 12.71
N VAL A 157 -2.17 -0.26 13.55
CA VAL A 157 -2.50 -1.63 13.99
C VAL A 157 -3.91 -1.66 14.58
N GLY A 158 -4.68 -2.66 14.20
CA GLY A 158 -6.08 -2.84 14.62
C GLY A 158 -7.11 -2.05 13.80
N ARG A 159 -6.67 -1.27 12.80
CA ARG A 159 -7.61 -0.60 11.89
C ARG A 159 -8.17 -1.62 10.89
N ILE A 160 -9.49 -1.66 10.78
CA ILE A 160 -10.18 -2.45 9.76
C ILE A 160 -10.61 -1.54 8.61
N GLY A 161 -10.30 -1.94 7.38
CA GLY A 161 -10.66 -1.24 6.16
C GLY A 161 -11.21 -2.15 5.07
N LEU A 162 -11.73 -1.54 4.02
CA LEU A 162 -12.21 -2.21 2.82
C LEU A 162 -11.46 -1.64 1.61
N VAL A 163 -10.76 -2.50 0.89
CA VAL A 163 -9.92 -2.15 -0.27
C VAL A 163 -10.33 -3.00 -1.46
N GLU A 164 -10.40 -2.40 -2.63
CA GLU A 164 -10.62 -3.08 -3.90
C GLU A 164 -9.28 -3.26 -4.62
N THR A 165 -9.05 -4.46 -5.15
CA THR A 165 -7.90 -4.80 -6.00
C THR A 165 -8.38 -5.58 -7.22
N GLU A 166 -7.46 -5.98 -8.10
CA GLU A 166 -7.75 -6.86 -9.23
C GLU A 166 -8.29 -8.25 -8.83
N PHE A 167 -8.04 -8.70 -7.58
CA PHE A 167 -8.50 -9.99 -7.06
C PHE A 167 -9.91 -9.93 -6.46
N GLY A 168 -10.42 -8.74 -6.15
CA GLY A 168 -11.70 -8.53 -5.50
C GLY A 168 -11.68 -7.48 -4.40
N PHE A 169 -12.60 -7.63 -3.45
CA PHE A 169 -12.73 -6.76 -2.28
C PHE A 169 -12.07 -7.39 -1.07
N HIS A 170 -11.15 -6.68 -0.43
CA HIS A 170 -10.44 -7.11 0.77
C HIS A 170 -10.92 -6.33 1.98
N ILE A 171 -11.38 -7.04 3.01
CA ILE A 171 -11.52 -6.51 4.37
C ILE A 171 -10.20 -6.84 5.07
N ILE A 172 -9.49 -5.83 5.57
CA ILE A 172 -8.14 -5.95 6.13
C ILE A 172 -8.16 -5.43 7.56
#